data_a4fabd211455ee78b44ea7b172ae42e3
#
_entry.id   a4fabd211455ee78b44ea7b172ae42e3
#
_cell.length_a   1.000
_cell.length_b   1.000
_cell.length_c   1.000
_cell.angle_alpha   90.00
_cell.angle_beta   90.00
_cell.angle_gamma   90.00
#
_symmetry.space_group_name_H-M   'P 1'
#
loop_
_entity.id
_entity.type
_entity.pdbx_description
1 polymer ?
#
loop_
_entity_poly.entity_id
_entity_poly.type
_entity_poly.pdbx_seq_one_letter_code
_entity_poly.pdbx_strand_id
1 'polypeptide(L)'
;MHRGTAPKQSCGPTLSITAAISSPAMPSDACSQQPSCEALKAPRFPILTFDESQPGRPSGRGFRIDWLMPGESLVSILWKFACANALPGDVLMRLMCPDADPLEGMIPLRSALDLTHLRRLLRLPVNVLRTSLLDRTPGDRYHAAFRYCRQCAAHGYHSVLHQLAEEDRCAAHRLELRTRCPQCRRQSPFTINSSVIEAPFRCIWCRSHFCYGLLPVRSTTQAMRRQDRRAIQDRVLLRLGSDASGGSNG
;
A
#
# COMPACT_ATOMS: atom_id res chain seq x y z
N MET A 1 -20.74 20.42 -51.86
CA MET A 1 -20.98 19.14 -52.54
C MET A 1 -19.65 18.56 -52.93
N HIS A 2 -19.07 17.67 -52.13
CA HIS A 2 -18.02 16.73 -52.57
C HIS A 2 -18.11 15.48 -51.68
N ARG A 3 -18.54 14.40 -52.31
CA ARG A 3 -18.60 13.07 -51.73
C ARG A 3 -17.22 12.43 -51.87
N GLY A 4 -16.58 12.05 -50.77
CA GLY A 4 -15.35 11.27 -50.76
C GLY A 4 -15.69 9.81 -50.48
N THR A 5 -15.38 8.96 -51.46
CA THR A 5 -15.55 7.48 -51.50
C THR A 5 -14.48 6.80 -50.63
N ALA A 6 -14.89 5.84 -49.84
CA ALA A 6 -14.01 4.95 -49.06
C ALA A 6 -13.45 3.81 -49.94
N PRO A 7 -12.19 3.38 -49.77
CA PRO A 7 -11.63 2.23 -50.45
C PRO A 7 -12.02 0.90 -49.75
N LYS A 8 -12.45 -0.05 -50.59
CA LYS A 8 -12.68 -1.47 -50.23
C LYS A 8 -11.35 -2.15 -49.97
N GLN A 9 -11.21 -2.81 -48.85
CA GLN A 9 -10.12 -3.74 -48.57
C GLN A 9 -10.53 -5.15 -49.06
N SER A 10 -9.69 -5.74 -49.92
CA SER A 10 -9.81 -7.07 -50.46
C SER A 10 -9.26 -8.12 -49.50
N CYS A 11 -10.02 -9.19 -49.30
CA CYS A 11 -9.57 -10.40 -48.60
C CYS A 11 -8.54 -11.16 -49.43
N GLY A 12 -7.36 -11.41 -48.90
CA GLY A 12 -6.36 -12.33 -49.44
C GLY A 12 -6.52 -13.74 -48.83
N PRO A 13 -6.02 -14.79 -49.52
CA PRO A 13 -6.34 -16.19 -49.20
C PRO A 13 -5.58 -16.74 -48.00
N THR A 14 -6.29 -17.54 -47.24
CA THR A 14 -5.80 -18.31 -46.07
C THR A 14 -4.96 -19.48 -46.57
N LEU A 15 -3.66 -19.50 -46.25
CA LEU A 15 -2.80 -20.66 -46.43
C LEU A 15 -2.82 -21.53 -45.17
N SER A 16 -3.44 -22.70 -45.24
CA SER A 16 -3.36 -23.75 -44.23
C SER A 16 -2.05 -24.51 -44.37
N ILE A 17 -1.15 -24.39 -43.43
CA ILE A 17 0.05 -25.22 -43.34
C ILE A 17 -0.19 -26.26 -42.23
N THR A 18 -0.45 -27.50 -42.67
CA THR A 18 -0.49 -28.68 -41.80
C THR A 18 0.94 -29.20 -41.65
N ALA A 19 1.60 -28.90 -40.55
CA ALA A 19 2.89 -29.49 -40.21
C ALA A 19 2.66 -30.67 -39.26
N ALA A 20 2.94 -31.88 -39.77
CA ALA A 20 3.03 -33.08 -38.96
C ALA A 20 4.29 -33.02 -38.10
N ILE A 21 4.14 -32.94 -36.80
CA ILE A 21 5.26 -33.02 -35.85
C ILE A 21 5.35 -34.44 -35.34
N SER A 22 6.36 -35.17 -35.82
CA SER A 22 6.80 -36.46 -35.29
C SER A 22 7.44 -36.22 -33.91
N SER A 23 6.89 -36.86 -32.89
CA SER A 23 7.47 -36.87 -31.53
C SER A 23 8.70 -37.77 -31.47
N PRO A 24 9.86 -37.30 -31.01
CA PRO A 24 10.95 -38.18 -30.62
C PRO A 24 10.69 -38.79 -29.26
N ALA A 25 10.91 -40.11 -29.15
CA ALA A 25 10.88 -40.86 -27.88
C ALA A 25 11.94 -40.31 -26.91
N MET A 26 11.50 -39.99 -25.70
CA MET A 26 12.39 -39.59 -24.61
C MET A 26 12.97 -40.83 -23.93
N PRO A 27 14.29 -40.85 -23.65
CA PRO A 27 14.87 -41.91 -22.82
C PRO A 27 14.46 -41.67 -21.35
N SER A 28 13.87 -42.71 -20.77
CA SER A 28 13.68 -42.85 -19.33
C SER A 28 15.05 -43.15 -18.72
N ASP A 29 15.58 -42.29 -17.90
CA ASP A 29 16.48 -42.51 -16.79
C ASP A 29 17.30 -41.23 -16.52
N ALA A 30 16.74 -40.35 -15.70
CA ALA A 30 17.54 -39.35 -14.97
C ALA A 30 16.93 -39.20 -13.58
N CYS A 31 17.61 -39.88 -12.69
CA CYS A 31 17.58 -39.82 -11.23
C CYS A 31 17.06 -38.53 -10.64
N SER A 32 16.03 -38.68 -9.84
CA SER A 32 15.49 -37.71 -8.90
C SER A 32 16.58 -37.18 -7.94
N GLN A 33 17.19 -36.08 -8.28
CA GLN A 33 17.73 -35.16 -7.30
C GLN A 33 16.75 -33.97 -7.23
N GLN A 34 15.74 -34.12 -6.40
CA GLN A 34 15.00 -32.97 -5.90
C GLN A 34 16.03 -32.10 -5.17
N PRO A 35 16.24 -30.84 -5.58
CA PRO A 35 16.95 -29.90 -4.73
C PRO A 35 16.18 -29.85 -3.41
N SER A 36 16.90 -30.16 -2.32
CA SER A 36 16.41 -29.96 -0.97
C SER A 36 15.81 -28.56 -0.92
N CYS A 37 14.51 -28.50 -0.69
CA CYS A 37 13.77 -27.27 -0.48
C CYS A 37 14.35 -26.70 0.84
N GLU A 38 15.46 -25.93 0.75
CA GLU A 38 15.85 -25.06 1.85
C GLU A 38 14.61 -24.20 2.12
N ALA A 39 13.99 -24.48 3.24
CA ALA A 39 12.82 -23.76 3.71
C ALA A 39 13.17 -22.27 3.59
N LEU A 40 12.56 -21.58 2.64
CA LEU A 40 12.72 -20.15 2.45
C LEU A 40 12.48 -19.52 3.80
N LYS A 41 13.54 -19.01 4.43
CA LYS A 41 13.42 -18.33 5.72
C LYS A 41 12.31 -17.32 5.60
N ALA A 42 11.26 -17.51 6.39
CA ALA A 42 10.08 -16.64 6.37
C ALA A 42 10.52 -15.17 6.34
N PRO A 43 10.06 -14.38 5.38
CA PRO A 43 10.46 -12.98 5.28
C PRO A 43 10.18 -12.31 6.62
N ARG A 44 11.16 -11.59 7.17
CA ARG A 44 11.05 -10.90 8.46
C ARG A 44 10.01 -9.77 8.47
N PHE A 45 9.30 -9.61 7.38
CA PHE A 45 8.27 -8.60 7.20
C PHE A 45 6.89 -9.26 7.35
N PRO A 46 6.15 -8.95 8.43
CA PRO A 46 4.90 -9.66 8.76
C PRO A 46 3.78 -9.51 7.71
N ILE A 47 3.94 -8.61 6.74
CA ILE A 47 2.96 -8.40 5.66
C ILE A 47 2.99 -9.53 4.61
N LEU A 48 4.08 -10.26 4.49
CA LEU A 48 4.29 -11.25 3.42
C LEU A 48 4.30 -12.69 3.92
N THR A 49 4.20 -12.91 5.22
CA THR A 49 4.14 -14.24 5.78
C THR A 49 2.70 -14.63 6.08
N PHE A 50 2.02 -15.21 5.09
CA PHE A 50 1.01 -16.21 5.42
C PHE A 50 1.78 -17.46 5.88
N ASP A 51 1.73 -17.74 7.16
CA ASP A 51 2.07 -19.07 7.65
C ASP A 51 0.87 -19.98 7.36
N GLU A 52 0.90 -20.62 6.19
CA GLU A 52 -0.13 -21.56 5.75
C GLU A 52 -0.24 -22.78 6.69
N SER A 53 0.77 -23.02 7.54
CA SER A 53 0.78 -24.11 8.50
C SER A 53 -0.07 -23.83 9.75
N GLN A 54 -0.43 -22.58 10.00
CA GLN A 54 -1.39 -22.26 11.06
C GLN A 54 -2.79 -22.17 10.47
N PRO A 55 -3.66 -23.18 10.72
CA PRO A 55 -5.06 -23.11 10.35
C PRO A 55 -5.64 -21.85 10.97
N GLY A 56 -6.03 -20.89 10.11
CA GLY A 56 -6.59 -19.63 10.54
C GLY A 56 -7.72 -19.90 11.53
N ARG A 57 -7.69 -19.26 12.68
CA ARG A 57 -8.80 -19.36 13.64
C ARG A 57 -10.09 -19.05 12.89
N PRO A 58 -11.11 -19.91 12.94
CA PRO A 58 -12.27 -19.88 12.06
C PRO A 58 -13.20 -18.65 12.22
N SER A 59 -12.80 -17.62 12.92
CA SER A 59 -13.65 -16.46 13.15
C SER A 59 -12.86 -15.20 13.43
N GLY A 60 -12.27 -14.60 12.41
CA GLY A 60 -11.85 -13.22 12.59
C GLY A 60 -10.68 -12.81 11.72
N ARG A 61 -10.86 -11.70 11.05
CA ARG A 61 -9.80 -10.99 10.35
C ARG A 61 -8.64 -10.74 11.31
N GLY A 62 -7.48 -11.31 10.98
CA GLY A 62 -6.28 -11.19 11.81
C GLY A 62 -5.56 -9.88 11.50
N PHE A 63 -5.30 -9.09 12.55
CA PHE A 63 -4.39 -7.96 12.47
C PHE A 63 -3.69 -7.77 13.81
N ARG A 64 -2.38 -7.54 13.79
CA ARG A 64 -1.58 -7.43 15.00
C ARG A 64 -1.06 -6.01 15.17
N ILE A 65 -1.21 -5.47 16.38
CA ILE A 65 -0.77 -4.10 16.69
C ILE A 65 0.75 -3.93 16.56
N ASP A 66 1.51 -4.98 16.82
CA ASP A 66 2.98 -4.99 16.70
C ASP A 66 3.47 -4.85 15.24
N TRP A 67 2.57 -4.99 14.26
CA TRP A 67 2.88 -4.68 12.86
C TRP A 67 2.89 -3.18 12.57
N LEU A 68 2.37 -2.38 13.51
CA LEU A 68 2.28 -0.94 13.35
C LEU A 68 3.53 -0.25 13.88
N MET A 69 3.82 0.86 13.23
CA MET A 69 4.87 1.76 13.64
C MET A 69 4.27 3.09 14.13
N PRO A 70 5.01 3.84 14.97
CA PRO A 70 4.55 5.14 15.44
C PRO A 70 4.15 6.06 14.28
N GLY A 71 3.00 6.74 14.41
CA GLY A 71 2.52 7.70 13.41
C GLY A 71 2.24 7.11 12.02
N GLU A 72 1.96 5.82 11.95
CA GLU A 72 1.57 5.18 10.70
C GLU A 72 0.23 5.71 10.19
N SER A 73 0.16 6.06 8.92
CA SER A 73 -1.09 6.57 8.32
C SER A 73 -2.15 5.49 8.18
N LEU A 74 -3.42 5.86 8.21
CA LEU A 74 -4.52 4.92 8.00
C LEU A 74 -4.39 4.18 6.66
N VAL A 75 -3.96 4.85 5.59
CA VAL A 75 -3.72 4.21 4.28
C VAL A 75 -2.74 3.04 4.41
N SER A 76 -1.62 3.24 5.11
CA SER A 76 -0.63 2.19 5.35
C SER A 76 -1.19 1.04 6.20
N ILE A 77 -1.98 1.35 7.22
CA ILE A 77 -2.67 0.37 8.06
C ILE A 77 -3.62 -0.48 7.23
N LEU A 78 -4.41 0.16 6.35
CA LEU A 78 -5.35 -0.55 5.47
C LEU A 78 -4.65 -1.45 4.46
N TRP A 79 -3.51 -1.02 3.90
CA TRP A 79 -2.70 -1.87 3.05
C TRP A 79 -2.24 -3.14 3.76
N LYS A 80 -1.73 -3.00 5.00
CA LYS A 80 -1.31 -4.14 5.83
C LYS A 80 -2.51 -5.04 6.17
N PHE A 81 -3.63 -4.43 6.55
CA PHE A 81 -4.84 -5.17 6.89
C PHE A 81 -5.40 -5.94 5.68
N ALA A 82 -5.48 -5.31 4.51
CA ALA A 82 -5.93 -5.96 3.28
C ALA A 82 -5.03 -7.14 2.90
N CYS A 83 -3.70 -6.93 2.92
CA CYS A 83 -2.73 -7.99 2.63
C CYS A 83 -2.83 -9.15 3.62
N ALA A 84 -2.88 -8.86 4.94
CA ALA A 84 -2.93 -9.89 5.98
C ALA A 84 -4.23 -10.73 5.96
N ASN A 85 -5.28 -10.21 5.38
CA ASN A 85 -6.59 -10.88 5.31
C ASN A 85 -6.99 -11.26 3.88
N ALA A 86 -6.10 -11.10 2.90
CA ALA A 86 -6.35 -11.32 1.48
C ALA A 86 -7.64 -10.64 0.98
N LEU A 87 -7.90 -9.40 1.45
CA LEU A 87 -9.11 -8.67 1.12
C LEU A 87 -8.92 -7.85 -0.15
N PRO A 88 -9.80 -7.99 -1.14
CA PRO A 88 -9.89 -7.06 -2.26
C PRO A 88 -10.22 -5.63 -1.78
N GLY A 89 -9.80 -4.64 -2.56
CA GLY A 89 -9.98 -3.24 -2.20
C GLY A 89 -11.43 -2.82 -2.04
N ASP A 90 -12.30 -3.26 -2.93
CA ASP A 90 -13.74 -2.99 -2.88
C ASP A 90 -14.42 -3.61 -1.65
N VAL A 91 -14.02 -4.84 -1.29
CA VAL A 91 -14.52 -5.51 -0.08
C VAL A 91 -14.11 -4.74 1.17
N LEU A 92 -12.84 -4.32 1.26
CA LEU A 92 -12.39 -3.54 2.42
C LEU A 92 -13.11 -2.17 2.50
N MET A 93 -13.31 -1.50 1.36
CA MET A 93 -14.06 -0.24 1.32
C MET A 93 -15.49 -0.40 1.83
N ARG A 94 -16.23 -1.41 1.38
CA ARG A 94 -17.59 -1.71 1.87
C ARG A 94 -17.62 -2.07 3.36
N LEU A 95 -16.57 -2.74 3.85
CA LEU A 95 -16.44 -3.04 5.27
C LEU A 95 -16.18 -1.80 6.11
N MET A 96 -15.50 -0.79 5.55
CA MET A 96 -15.21 0.48 6.25
C MET A 96 -16.39 1.45 6.18
N CYS A 97 -16.98 1.57 5.01
CA CYS A 97 -18.04 2.53 4.69
C CYS A 97 -19.06 1.84 3.77
N PRO A 98 -20.06 1.14 4.33
CA PRO A 98 -21.02 0.35 3.54
C PRO A 98 -21.78 1.17 2.50
N ASP A 99 -22.05 2.43 2.81
CA ASP A 99 -22.86 3.34 1.98
C ASP A 99 -22.03 4.14 0.96
N ALA A 100 -20.69 4.01 0.99
CA ALA A 100 -19.80 4.73 0.07
C ALA A 100 -19.53 3.91 -1.19
N ASP A 101 -19.41 4.58 -2.35
CA ASP A 101 -18.90 3.93 -3.56
C ASP A 101 -17.42 3.56 -3.36
N PRO A 102 -17.04 2.27 -3.47
CA PRO A 102 -15.66 1.83 -3.33
C PRO A 102 -14.67 2.48 -4.32
N LEU A 103 -15.13 3.01 -5.44
CA LEU A 103 -14.31 3.68 -6.44
C LEU A 103 -14.12 5.17 -6.13
N GLU A 104 -15.10 5.78 -5.46
CA GLU A 104 -14.96 7.16 -4.99
C GLU A 104 -13.93 7.23 -3.86
N GLY A 105 -13.10 8.24 -3.91
CA GLY A 105 -12.06 8.41 -2.91
C GLY A 105 -12.55 9.24 -1.73
N MET A 106 -12.30 8.76 -0.51
CA MET A 106 -12.46 9.57 0.69
C MET A 106 -11.11 10.01 1.24
N ILE A 107 -11.02 11.25 1.70
CA ILE A 107 -9.81 11.73 2.37
C ILE A 107 -9.79 11.15 3.78
N PRO A 108 -8.66 10.60 4.25
CA PRO A 108 -8.54 10.00 5.59
C PRO A 108 -8.49 11.07 6.69
N LEU A 109 -9.60 11.78 6.85
CA LEU A 109 -9.81 12.77 7.91
C LEU A 109 -10.52 12.13 9.09
N ARG A 110 -10.20 12.60 10.30
CA ARG A 110 -10.83 12.15 11.54
C ARG A 110 -12.34 12.40 11.56
N SER A 111 -12.78 13.51 10.95
CA SER A 111 -14.19 13.90 10.86
C SER A 111 -14.98 13.14 9.77
N ALA A 112 -14.30 12.47 8.85
CA ALA A 112 -14.93 11.77 7.72
C ALA A 112 -15.18 10.28 7.99
N LEU A 113 -14.67 9.74 9.10
CA LEU A 113 -14.68 8.30 9.36
C LEU A 113 -15.26 7.98 10.75
N ASP A 114 -16.06 6.94 10.83
CA ASP A 114 -16.52 6.39 12.11
C ASP A 114 -15.37 5.60 12.79
N LEU A 115 -14.72 6.25 13.76
CA LEU A 115 -13.64 5.64 14.54
C LEU A 115 -14.09 4.44 15.35
N THR A 116 -15.36 4.40 15.78
CA THR A 116 -15.91 3.28 16.54
C THR A 116 -16.03 2.05 15.65
N HIS A 117 -16.53 2.26 14.43
CA HIS A 117 -16.60 1.21 13.42
C HIS A 117 -15.21 0.71 13.01
N LEU A 118 -14.28 1.61 12.69
CA LEU A 118 -12.89 1.27 12.35
C LEU A 118 -12.18 0.50 13.48
N ARG A 119 -12.41 0.91 14.74
CA ARG A 119 -11.87 0.19 15.90
C ARG A 119 -12.32 -1.27 15.93
N ARG A 120 -13.61 -1.53 15.68
CA ARG A 120 -14.17 -2.88 15.65
C ARG A 120 -13.62 -3.69 14.47
N LEU A 121 -13.58 -3.07 13.29
CA LEU A 121 -13.09 -3.69 12.06
C LEU A 121 -11.62 -4.08 12.14
N LEU A 122 -10.75 -3.12 12.51
CA LEU A 122 -9.31 -3.28 12.52
C LEU A 122 -8.77 -3.88 13.84
N ARG A 123 -9.61 -3.92 14.89
CA ARG A 123 -9.24 -4.33 16.26
C ARG A 123 -8.07 -3.49 16.84
N LEU A 124 -8.03 -2.21 16.47
CA LEU A 124 -7.01 -1.28 16.93
C LEU A 124 -7.53 -0.35 18.01
N PRO A 125 -6.69 0.07 18.96
CA PRO A 125 -7.04 1.10 19.93
C PRO A 125 -7.40 2.42 19.25
N VAL A 126 -8.35 3.17 19.84
CA VAL A 126 -8.82 4.45 19.27
C VAL A 126 -7.70 5.49 19.19
N ASN A 127 -6.78 5.50 20.14
CA ASN A 127 -5.62 6.41 20.12
C ASN A 127 -4.72 6.16 18.89
N VAL A 128 -4.50 4.90 18.51
CA VAL A 128 -3.75 4.54 17.29
C VAL A 128 -4.47 5.07 16.06
N LEU A 129 -5.78 4.86 15.96
CA LEU A 129 -6.58 5.35 14.83
C LEU A 129 -6.60 6.88 14.77
N ARG A 130 -6.71 7.56 15.91
CA ARG A 130 -6.65 9.02 15.96
C ARG A 130 -5.31 9.57 15.45
N THR A 131 -4.20 8.95 15.82
CA THR A 131 -2.87 9.37 15.37
C THR A 131 -2.54 8.96 13.94
N SER A 132 -3.33 8.08 13.33
CA SER A 132 -3.17 7.63 11.94
C SER A 132 -3.95 8.46 10.91
N LEU A 133 -4.79 9.36 11.38
CA LEU A 133 -5.67 10.21 10.58
C LEU A 133 -5.21 11.66 10.63
N LEU A 134 -5.53 12.39 9.56
CA LEU A 134 -5.38 13.84 9.57
C LEU A 134 -6.49 14.47 10.40
N ASP A 135 -6.15 15.50 11.12
CA ASP A 135 -7.12 16.37 11.82
C ASP A 135 -7.44 17.58 10.95
N ARG A 136 -8.65 18.09 11.10
CA ARG A 136 -9.09 19.31 10.44
C ARG A 136 -9.04 20.47 11.44
N THR A 137 -7.88 20.65 12.07
CA THR A 137 -7.68 21.83 12.93
C THR A 137 -7.51 23.08 12.06
N PRO A 138 -8.01 24.24 12.50
CA PRO A 138 -7.74 25.50 11.81
C PRO A 138 -6.22 25.72 11.74
N GLY A 139 -5.68 25.74 10.53
CA GLY A 139 -4.24 25.87 10.30
C GLY A 139 -3.54 24.61 9.80
N ASP A 140 -4.06 23.42 10.01
CA ASP A 140 -3.49 22.19 9.45
C ASP A 140 -3.73 22.10 7.95
N ARG A 141 -2.66 22.23 7.20
CA ARG A 141 -2.65 22.03 5.76
C ARG A 141 -2.12 20.63 5.46
N TYR A 142 -2.80 19.91 4.61
CA TYR A 142 -2.33 18.63 4.09
C TYR A 142 -2.23 18.66 2.56
N HIS A 143 -1.37 17.81 2.06
CA HIS A 143 -1.14 17.70 0.64
C HIS A 143 -2.23 16.84 -0.01
N ALA A 144 -2.89 17.33 -1.06
CA ALA A 144 -3.92 16.58 -1.78
C ALA A 144 -3.35 15.37 -2.56
N ALA A 145 -2.08 15.47 -3.00
CA ALA A 145 -1.38 14.33 -3.58
C ALA A 145 -0.73 13.47 -2.49
N PHE A 146 -0.72 12.16 -2.69
CA PHE A 146 -0.03 11.22 -1.83
C PHE A 146 1.48 11.52 -1.80
N ARG A 147 2.00 11.82 -0.61
CA ARG A 147 3.43 12.11 -0.39
C ARG A 147 4.08 10.95 0.33
N TYR A 148 5.28 10.62 -0.07
CA TYR A 148 5.98 9.47 0.50
C TYR A 148 7.49 9.67 0.57
N CYS A 149 8.10 9.05 1.57
CA CYS A 149 9.55 8.81 1.62
C CYS A 149 9.87 7.46 0.99
N ARG A 150 10.81 7.42 0.05
CA ARG A 150 11.19 6.18 -0.65
C ARG A 150 11.73 5.11 0.29
N GLN A 151 12.51 5.49 1.30
CA GLN A 151 13.04 4.55 2.30
C GLN A 151 11.93 4.03 3.22
N CYS A 152 11.01 4.88 3.67
CA CYS A 152 9.84 4.42 4.42
C CYS A 152 9.01 3.41 3.61
N ALA A 153 8.73 3.73 2.34
CA ALA A 153 7.99 2.83 1.45
C ALA A 153 8.71 1.48 1.24
N ALA A 154 10.05 1.46 1.21
CA ALA A 154 10.84 0.24 1.15
C ALA A 154 10.70 -0.63 2.40
N HIS A 155 10.37 -0.02 3.55
CA HIS A 155 10.07 -0.72 4.79
C HIS A 155 8.57 -1.04 4.98
N GLY A 156 7.75 -0.83 3.94
CA GLY A 156 6.30 -1.02 4.05
C GLY A 156 5.65 -0.10 5.06
N TYR A 157 6.09 1.15 5.11
CA TYR A 157 5.64 2.16 6.05
C TYR A 157 5.32 3.49 5.35
N HIS A 158 4.22 4.11 5.75
CA HIS A 158 3.89 5.47 5.40
C HIS A 158 3.40 6.21 6.65
N SER A 159 4.01 7.37 6.93
CA SER A 159 3.64 8.20 8.08
C SER A 159 2.52 9.17 7.73
N VAL A 160 1.63 9.42 8.69
CA VAL A 160 0.65 10.52 8.59
C VAL A 160 1.36 11.87 8.42
N LEU A 161 2.53 12.04 9.03
CA LEU A 161 3.35 13.26 8.91
C LEU A 161 3.74 13.56 7.46
N HIS A 162 3.86 12.55 6.60
CA HIS A 162 4.21 12.77 5.20
C HIS A 162 3.16 13.60 4.45
N GLN A 163 1.93 13.66 4.94
CA GLN A 163 0.84 14.42 4.31
C GLN A 163 0.71 15.84 4.83
N LEU A 164 1.37 16.19 5.93
CA LEU A 164 1.32 17.54 6.46
C LEU A 164 2.11 18.49 5.57
N ALA A 165 1.54 19.65 5.25
CA ALA A 165 2.15 20.60 4.32
C ALA A 165 3.46 21.21 4.86
N GLU A 166 3.59 21.29 6.19
CA GLU A 166 4.77 21.82 6.86
C GLU A 166 5.97 20.86 6.83
N GLU A 167 5.76 19.59 6.50
CA GLU A 167 6.80 18.58 6.51
C GLU A 167 7.37 18.38 5.09
N ASP A 168 8.46 19.02 4.74
CA ASP A 168 9.12 18.83 3.44
C ASP A 168 10.00 17.60 3.39
N ARG A 169 10.45 17.12 4.54
CA ARG A 169 11.38 16.00 4.67
C ARG A 169 10.86 14.94 5.63
N CYS A 170 11.19 13.70 5.34
CA CYS A 170 10.89 12.58 6.23
C CYS A 170 11.60 12.74 7.58
N ALA A 171 10.88 12.61 8.68
CA ALA A 171 11.44 12.72 10.04
C ALA A 171 12.55 11.68 10.29
N ALA A 172 12.40 10.45 9.79
CA ALA A 172 13.38 9.38 9.96
C ALA A 172 14.60 9.52 9.03
N HIS A 173 14.35 9.69 7.75
CA HIS A 173 15.40 9.54 6.73
C HIS A 173 15.94 10.87 6.21
N ARG A 174 15.38 12.01 6.64
CA ARG A 174 15.75 13.37 6.20
C ARG A 174 15.66 13.59 4.68
N LEU A 175 15.10 12.63 3.94
CA LEU A 175 14.88 12.72 2.51
C LEU A 175 13.65 13.58 2.22
N GLU A 176 13.72 14.31 1.11
CA GLU A 176 12.59 15.06 0.57
C GLU A 176 11.41 14.12 0.27
N LEU A 177 10.21 14.55 0.64
CA LEU A 177 8.97 13.82 0.38
C LEU A 177 8.56 13.98 -1.07
N ARG A 178 8.24 12.86 -1.73
CA ARG A 178 7.90 12.83 -3.15
C ARG A 178 6.40 12.70 -3.34
N THR A 179 5.89 13.37 -4.37
CA THR A 179 4.48 13.30 -4.78
C THR A 179 4.28 12.52 -6.08
N ARG A 180 5.35 12.35 -6.88
CA ARG A 180 5.30 11.74 -8.20
C ARG A 180 5.88 10.34 -8.20
N CYS A 181 5.21 9.43 -8.89
CA CYS A 181 5.73 8.07 -9.11
C CYS A 181 7.12 8.13 -9.77
N PRO A 182 8.11 7.34 -9.29
CA PRO A 182 9.45 7.33 -9.89
C PRO A 182 9.46 6.80 -11.32
N GLN A 183 8.49 5.95 -11.69
CA GLN A 183 8.41 5.32 -13.00
C GLN A 183 7.56 6.12 -13.99
N CYS A 184 6.27 6.32 -13.71
CA CYS A 184 5.34 6.95 -14.66
C CYS A 184 5.17 8.45 -14.46
N ARG A 185 5.80 9.05 -13.44
CA ARG A 185 5.76 10.48 -13.09
C ARG A 185 4.39 11.05 -12.72
N ARG A 186 3.33 10.25 -12.76
CA ARG A 186 1.98 10.67 -12.32
C ARG A 186 1.93 10.82 -10.80
N GLN A 187 1.05 11.68 -10.34
CA GLN A 187 0.70 11.82 -8.92
C GLN A 187 -0.47 10.90 -8.60
N SER A 188 -0.47 10.32 -7.41
CA SER A 188 -1.63 9.62 -6.83
C SER A 188 -2.33 10.58 -5.87
N PRO A 189 -3.66 10.61 -5.81
CA PRO A 189 -4.37 11.39 -4.81
C PRO A 189 -4.15 10.80 -3.41
N PHE A 190 -4.23 11.62 -2.37
CA PHE A 190 -4.25 11.14 -0.99
C PHE A 190 -5.70 10.85 -0.58
N THR A 191 -6.19 9.73 -1.04
CA THR A 191 -7.55 9.24 -0.79
C THR A 191 -7.51 7.77 -0.42
N ILE A 192 -8.59 7.27 0.16
CA ILE A 192 -8.83 5.85 0.39
C ILE A 192 -9.92 5.42 -0.58
N ASN A 193 -9.60 4.52 -1.49
CA ASN A 193 -10.55 3.84 -2.39
C ASN A 193 -10.00 2.45 -2.75
N SER A 194 -10.76 1.66 -3.47
CA SER A 194 -10.36 0.30 -3.87
C SER A 194 -9.03 0.29 -4.62
N SER A 195 -8.82 1.20 -5.58
CA SER A 195 -7.60 1.26 -6.37
C SER A 195 -6.35 1.56 -5.55
N VAL A 196 -6.47 2.43 -4.52
CA VAL A 196 -5.39 2.72 -3.58
C VAL A 196 -5.11 1.51 -2.70
N ILE A 197 -6.14 0.86 -2.17
CA ILE A 197 -5.99 -0.33 -1.30
C ILE A 197 -5.31 -1.47 -2.05
N GLU A 198 -5.63 -1.67 -3.32
CA GLU A 198 -5.04 -2.71 -4.18
C GLU A 198 -3.62 -2.40 -4.66
N ALA A 199 -3.09 -1.24 -4.33
CA ALA A 199 -1.73 -0.83 -4.69
C ALA A 199 -0.85 -0.57 -3.46
N PRO A 200 -0.63 -1.55 -2.55
CA PRO A 200 0.12 -1.35 -1.32
C PRO A 200 1.56 -0.92 -1.64
N PHE A 201 1.92 0.30 -1.18
CA PHE A 201 3.22 0.95 -1.42
C PHE A 201 3.62 1.05 -2.90
N ARG A 202 2.60 1.13 -3.78
CA ARG A 202 2.77 1.19 -5.24
C ARG A 202 1.98 2.35 -5.83
N CYS A 203 2.40 2.76 -7.01
CA CYS A 203 1.64 3.69 -7.83
C CYS A 203 0.34 3.06 -8.30
N ILE A 204 -0.78 3.75 -8.13
CA ILE A 204 -2.10 3.27 -8.59
C ILE A 204 -2.19 3.14 -10.12
N TRP A 205 -1.37 3.90 -10.86
CA TRP A 205 -1.41 3.95 -12.32
C TRP A 205 -0.58 2.88 -13.00
N CYS A 206 0.68 2.69 -12.58
CA CYS A 206 1.61 1.77 -13.23
C CYS A 206 2.04 0.60 -12.34
N ARG A 207 1.53 0.52 -11.12
CA ARG A 207 1.82 -0.52 -10.11
C ARG A 207 3.29 -0.64 -9.71
N SER A 208 4.16 0.27 -10.16
CA SER A 208 5.56 0.30 -9.74
C SER A 208 5.69 0.70 -8.27
N HIS A 209 6.61 0.07 -7.56
CA HIS A 209 6.88 0.39 -6.16
C HIS A 209 7.39 1.84 -5.98
N PHE A 210 6.96 2.51 -4.93
CA PHE A 210 7.46 3.84 -4.57
C PHE A 210 8.94 3.84 -4.18
N CYS A 211 9.47 2.70 -3.79
CA CYS A 211 10.91 2.49 -3.52
C CYS A 211 11.72 2.09 -4.76
N TYR A 212 11.12 2.08 -5.96
CA TYR A 212 11.80 1.68 -7.21
C TYR A 212 13.18 2.34 -7.36
N GLY A 213 14.18 1.52 -7.69
CA GLY A 213 15.58 1.96 -7.88
C GLY A 213 16.37 2.21 -6.59
N LEU A 214 15.81 2.02 -5.38
CA LEU A 214 16.55 2.14 -4.11
C LEU A 214 17.16 0.82 -3.62
N LEU A 215 16.47 -0.28 -3.88
CA LEU A 215 16.83 -1.59 -3.38
C LEU A 215 16.95 -2.58 -4.53
N PRO A 216 17.96 -3.48 -4.51
CA PRO A 216 17.95 -4.61 -5.41
C PRO A 216 16.70 -5.46 -5.14
N VAL A 217 16.13 -6.02 -6.20
CA VAL A 217 14.87 -6.82 -6.18
C VAL A 217 14.88 -7.96 -5.16
N ARG A 218 16.06 -8.34 -4.68
CA ARG A 218 16.28 -9.43 -3.70
C ARG A 218 16.49 -8.97 -2.26
N SER A 219 16.50 -7.67 -1.96
CA SER A 219 16.65 -7.28 -0.56
C SER A 219 15.31 -7.48 0.14
N THR A 220 15.25 -8.55 0.92
CA THR A 220 14.28 -8.75 1.97
C THR A 220 14.11 -7.44 2.73
N THR A 221 12.90 -6.97 2.86
CA THR A 221 12.52 -5.77 3.57
C THR A 221 13.14 -5.79 4.97
N GLN A 222 14.23 -5.07 5.11
CA GLN A 222 14.90 -4.94 6.39
C GLN A 222 14.04 -4.09 7.31
N ALA A 223 13.82 -4.55 8.53
CA ALA A 223 13.07 -3.77 9.51
C ALA A 223 13.69 -2.37 9.68
N MET A 224 12.86 -1.34 9.78
CA MET A 224 13.31 0.03 9.99
C MET A 224 14.16 0.12 11.28
N ARG A 225 15.27 0.83 11.23
CA ARG A 225 16.22 0.96 12.35
C ARG A 225 15.54 1.59 13.56
N ARG A 226 16.00 1.23 14.76
CA ARG A 226 15.43 1.76 16.02
C ARG A 226 15.50 3.29 16.09
N GLN A 227 16.60 3.88 15.63
CA GLN A 227 16.77 5.34 15.59
C GLN A 227 15.74 6.02 14.68
N ASP A 228 15.43 5.43 13.52
CA ASP A 228 14.48 5.97 12.55
C ASP A 228 13.05 5.93 13.13
N ARG A 229 12.71 4.83 13.81
CA ARG A 229 11.42 4.69 14.50
C ARG A 229 11.27 5.71 15.63
N ARG A 230 12.34 5.95 16.40
CA ARG A 230 12.35 6.98 17.45
C ARG A 230 12.14 8.37 16.86
N ALA A 231 12.89 8.73 15.81
CA ALA A 231 12.75 10.04 15.17
C ALA A 231 11.32 10.32 14.69
N ILE A 232 10.62 9.30 14.19
CA ILE A 232 9.20 9.42 13.82
C ILE A 232 8.34 9.62 15.09
N GLN A 233 8.56 8.79 16.11
CA GLN A 233 7.80 8.86 17.36
C GLN A 233 7.94 10.24 18.02
N ASP A 234 9.15 10.75 18.12
CA ASP A 234 9.43 12.06 18.71
C ASP A 234 8.72 13.17 17.94
N ARG A 235 8.74 13.10 16.59
CA ARG A 235 8.04 14.09 15.76
C ARG A 235 6.52 14.01 15.90
N VAL A 236 5.95 12.82 16.01
CA VAL A 236 4.51 12.62 16.26
C VAL A 236 4.12 13.17 17.63
N LEU A 237 4.93 12.89 18.67
CA LEU A 237 4.67 13.39 20.02
C LEU A 237 4.75 14.91 20.10
N LEU A 238 5.74 15.53 19.45
CA LEU A 238 5.84 16.99 19.36
C LEU A 238 4.58 17.59 18.74
N ARG A 239 4.04 16.96 17.68
CA ARG A 239 2.82 17.43 17.04
C ARG A 239 1.60 17.33 17.95
N LEU A 240 1.40 16.18 18.59
CA LEU A 240 0.29 15.97 19.52
C LEU A 240 0.37 16.89 20.76
N GLY A 241 1.58 17.20 21.22
CA GLY A 241 1.79 18.14 22.33
C GLY A 241 1.47 19.59 21.96
N SER A 242 1.71 19.97 20.71
CA SER A 242 1.37 21.31 20.20
C SER A 242 -0.15 21.54 20.13
N ASP A 243 -0.91 20.49 19.81
CA ASP A 243 -2.38 20.56 19.72
C ASP A 243 -3.04 20.71 21.10
N ALA A 244 -2.39 20.21 22.17
CA ALA A 244 -2.90 20.32 23.54
C ALA A 244 -2.73 21.71 24.15
N SER A 245 -1.75 22.50 23.68
CA SER A 245 -1.47 23.85 24.21
C SER A 245 -2.21 24.98 23.50
N GLY A 246 -2.80 24.71 22.31
CA GLY A 246 -3.56 25.68 21.52
C GLY A 246 -5.03 25.88 21.94
N GLY A 247 -5.57 25.05 22.83
CA GLY A 247 -6.98 25.03 23.19
C GLY A 247 -7.39 25.89 24.43
N SER A 248 -6.50 26.74 24.96
CA SER A 248 -6.73 27.46 26.25
C SER A 248 -6.91 28.97 26.14
N ASN A 249 -7.33 29.50 25.01
CA ASN A 249 -7.72 30.91 24.88
C ASN A 249 -8.98 31.03 24.02
N GLY A 250 -10.13 30.98 24.69
CA GLY A 250 -11.44 31.27 24.12
C GLY A 250 -12.47 31.42 25.22
#